data_8db7988b2d9e1f89fbb35e3b45710c11
#
_entry.id   8db7988b2d9e1f89fbb35e3b45710c11
#
_cell.length_a   1.000
_cell.length_b   1.000
_cell.length_c   1.000
_cell.angle_alpha   90.00
_cell.angle_beta   90.00
_cell.angle_gamma   90.00
#
_symmetry.space_group_name_H-M   'P 1'
#
loop_
_entity.id
_entity.type
_entity.pdbx_description
1 polymer ?
#
loop_
_entity_poly.entity_id
_entity_poly.type
_entity_poly.pdbx_seq_one_letter_code
_entity_poly.pdbx_strand_id
1 'polypeptide(L)'
;MSYEEISRLADLIRSYLKQYGYDIDEAPYTANRILCIAPHPDDCEVGAGGLLAKASDHGTETYMLVLTDGSMGTSRPGISRDELALRRRREQEEAAKVLGVKKVYWLGYRDGFLPYTDEARLRIATIIRRVKPDLVLAPDPWMMYEAHPDHRRAGLLVSEAFLYSGFPLYGPETGDPWSPRYIAYYYTGRPNVYVDITGYLEKKLEALKKHESQLEGLEPLLKLLVVYAEQAGKKIGVKYAEPLKILPRILVHAIPLAEII
;
A
#
# COMPACT_ATOMS: atom_id res chain seq x y z
N MET A 1 18.05 -2.76 25.02
CA MET A 1 16.71 -2.62 25.64
C MET A 1 16.02 -3.96 25.65
N SER A 2 15.38 -4.35 26.75
CA SER A 2 14.52 -5.52 26.79
C SER A 2 13.25 -5.32 25.92
N TYR A 3 12.55 -6.41 25.63
CA TYR A 3 11.28 -6.33 24.89
C TYR A 3 10.25 -5.45 25.63
N GLU A 4 10.18 -5.55 26.96
CA GLU A 4 9.29 -4.73 27.79
C GLU A 4 9.64 -3.24 27.75
N GLU A 5 10.92 -2.89 27.76
CA GLU A 5 11.37 -1.49 27.62
C GLU A 5 11.01 -0.91 26.26
N ILE A 6 11.18 -1.70 25.18
CA ILE A 6 10.79 -1.28 23.82
C ILE A 6 9.28 -1.06 23.75
N SER A 7 8.46 -1.98 24.29
CA SER A 7 7.00 -1.85 24.30
C SER A 7 6.54 -0.60 25.04
N ARG A 8 7.07 -0.34 26.25
CA ARG A 8 6.75 0.87 27.03
C ARG A 8 7.13 2.15 26.29
N LEU A 9 8.29 2.13 25.63
CA LEU A 9 8.73 3.29 24.84
C LEU A 9 7.81 3.51 23.62
N ALA A 10 7.38 2.44 22.95
CA ALA A 10 6.42 2.52 21.86
C ALA A 10 5.08 3.14 22.31
N ASP A 11 4.55 2.71 23.46
CA ASP A 11 3.31 3.25 24.02
C ASP A 11 3.45 4.74 24.39
N LEU A 12 4.58 5.12 24.96
CA LEU A 12 4.88 6.52 25.28
C LEU A 12 4.92 7.38 24.02
N ILE A 13 5.61 6.91 22.97
CA ILE A 13 5.69 7.61 21.69
C ILE A 13 4.29 7.76 21.07
N ARG A 14 3.48 6.69 21.05
CA ARG A 14 2.09 6.73 20.55
C ARG A 14 1.25 7.75 21.32
N SER A 15 1.32 7.74 22.66
CA SER A 15 0.61 8.69 23.50
C SER A 15 1.03 10.14 23.19
N TYR A 16 2.33 10.38 23.03
CA TYR A 16 2.86 11.69 22.66
C TYR A 16 2.35 12.13 21.27
N LEU A 17 2.41 11.25 20.27
CA LEU A 17 1.90 11.53 18.93
C LEU A 17 0.42 11.91 18.92
N LYS A 18 -0.41 11.22 19.73
CA LYS A 18 -1.85 11.52 19.86
C LYS A 18 -2.10 12.95 20.37
N GLN A 19 -1.29 13.48 21.30
CA GLN A 19 -1.39 14.86 21.78
C GLN A 19 -1.18 15.89 20.67
N TYR A 20 -0.43 15.53 19.60
CA TYR A 20 -0.20 16.36 18.42
C TYR A 20 -1.11 16.00 17.24
N GLY A 21 -2.18 15.24 17.51
CA GLY A 21 -3.18 14.86 16.51
C GLY A 21 -2.78 13.73 15.58
N TYR A 22 -1.73 12.95 15.91
CA TYR A 22 -1.36 11.76 15.15
C TYR A 22 -1.82 10.50 15.88
N ASP A 23 -2.92 9.92 15.46
CA ASP A 23 -3.38 8.61 15.92
C ASP A 23 -3.17 7.57 14.81
N ILE A 24 -2.15 6.73 14.96
CA ILE A 24 -1.81 5.73 13.94
C ILE A 24 -2.80 4.59 13.90
N ASP A 25 -3.47 4.28 15.02
CA ASP A 25 -4.46 3.21 15.10
C ASP A 25 -5.74 3.61 14.39
N GLU A 26 -6.10 4.90 14.44
CA GLU A 26 -7.28 5.46 13.79
C GLU A 26 -7.03 5.93 12.34
N ALA A 27 -5.77 6.03 11.93
CA ALA A 27 -5.40 6.53 10.60
C ALA A 27 -6.12 5.83 9.44
N PRO A 28 -6.30 4.48 9.43
CA PRO A 28 -7.05 3.78 8.38
C PRO A 28 -8.54 4.12 8.33
N TYR A 29 -9.11 4.53 9.46
CA TYR A 29 -10.55 4.74 9.61
C TYR A 29 -10.97 6.21 9.51
N THR A 30 -10.04 7.13 9.69
CA THR A 30 -10.30 8.59 9.70
C THR A 30 -9.80 9.31 8.45
N ALA A 31 -9.11 8.61 7.55
CA ALA A 31 -8.66 9.16 6.28
C ALA A 31 -9.85 9.50 5.36
N ASN A 32 -9.92 10.73 4.83
CA ASN A 32 -10.89 11.08 3.79
C ASN A 32 -10.49 10.54 2.42
N ARG A 33 -9.17 10.44 2.17
CA ARG A 33 -8.61 9.89 0.93
C ARG A 33 -7.46 8.95 1.23
N ILE A 34 -7.50 7.79 0.58
CA ILE A 34 -6.45 6.78 0.61
C ILE A 34 -5.90 6.58 -0.81
N LEU A 35 -4.58 6.62 -0.95
CA LEU A 35 -3.90 6.25 -2.19
C LEU A 35 -3.07 5.00 -1.95
N CYS A 36 -3.46 3.87 -2.56
CA CYS A 36 -2.66 2.65 -2.57
C CYS A 36 -1.76 2.62 -3.80
N ILE A 37 -0.47 2.43 -3.60
CA ILE A 37 0.52 2.42 -4.68
C ILE A 37 1.08 1.01 -4.81
N ALA A 38 0.87 0.41 -5.98
CA ALA A 38 1.23 -0.96 -6.32
C ALA A 38 2.42 -1.00 -7.28
N PRO A 39 3.43 -1.83 -7.04
CA PRO A 39 4.44 -2.18 -8.05
C PRO A 39 3.81 -2.74 -9.32
N HIS A 40 2.91 -3.73 -9.17
CA HIS A 40 2.23 -4.42 -10.26
C HIS A 40 0.71 -4.42 -10.07
N PRO A 41 -0.07 -4.72 -11.12
CA PRO A 41 -1.49 -5.04 -10.98
C PRO A 41 -1.67 -6.24 -10.04
N ASP A 42 -2.51 -6.12 -9.00
CA ASP A 42 -2.86 -7.06 -7.92
C ASP A 42 -2.27 -6.75 -6.53
N ASP A 43 -1.13 -6.06 -6.43
CA ASP A 43 -0.43 -5.84 -5.15
C ASP A 43 -1.26 -5.08 -4.11
N CYS A 44 -2.04 -4.07 -4.52
CA CYS A 44 -2.94 -3.36 -3.60
C CYS A 44 -4.04 -4.26 -3.06
N GLU A 45 -4.58 -5.14 -3.90
CA GLU A 45 -5.59 -6.13 -3.51
C GLU A 45 -5.02 -7.13 -2.52
N VAL A 46 -3.83 -7.66 -2.79
CA VAL A 46 -3.14 -8.61 -1.90
C VAL A 46 -2.77 -7.95 -0.56
N GLY A 47 -2.19 -6.74 -0.62
CA GLY A 47 -1.63 -6.08 0.56
C GLY A 47 -2.66 -5.40 1.46
N ALA A 48 -3.70 -4.77 0.87
CA ALA A 48 -4.63 -3.89 1.57
C ALA A 48 -6.06 -3.90 1.01
N GLY A 49 -6.45 -4.95 0.26
CA GLY A 49 -7.75 -5.01 -0.41
C GLY A 49 -8.94 -4.95 0.55
N GLY A 50 -8.82 -5.55 1.73
CA GLY A 50 -9.86 -5.51 2.76
C GLY A 50 -10.03 -4.09 3.34
N LEU A 51 -8.93 -3.40 3.63
CA LEU A 51 -8.95 -2.00 4.05
C LEU A 51 -9.57 -1.11 2.98
N LEU A 52 -9.16 -1.24 1.72
CA LEU A 52 -9.69 -0.41 0.62
C LEU A 52 -11.19 -0.61 0.44
N ALA A 53 -11.68 -1.85 0.48
CA ALA A 53 -13.10 -2.16 0.41
C ALA A 53 -13.88 -1.55 1.58
N LYS A 54 -13.38 -1.74 2.81
CA LYS A 54 -13.99 -1.20 4.03
C LYS A 54 -14.04 0.32 4.00
N ALA A 55 -12.91 0.96 3.69
CA ALA A 55 -12.80 2.42 3.62
C ALA A 55 -13.77 3.00 2.58
N SER A 56 -13.84 2.41 1.38
CA SER A 56 -14.76 2.83 0.32
C SER A 56 -16.22 2.72 0.74
N ASP A 57 -16.63 1.61 1.36
CA ASP A 57 -18.00 1.41 1.85
C ASP A 57 -18.38 2.39 2.96
N HIS A 58 -17.41 2.94 3.69
CA HIS A 58 -17.61 3.97 4.73
C HIS A 58 -17.43 5.40 4.21
N GLY A 59 -17.35 5.60 2.90
CA GLY A 59 -17.33 6.93 2.28
C GLY A 59 -15.95 7.56 2.08
N THR A 60 -14.86 6.84 2.42
CA THR A 60 -13.50 7.26 2.09
C THR A 60 -13.28 7.17 0.58
N GLU A 61 -12.73 8.20 -0.04
CA GLU A 61 -12.31 8.13 -1.43
C GLU A 61 -11.02 7.33 -1.55
N THR A 62 -11.09 6.15 -2.16
CA THR A 62 -9.93 5.29 -2.40
C THR A 62 -9.43 5.39 -3.83
N TYR A 63 -8.11 5.41 -3.98
CA TYR A 63 -7.41 5.52 -5.26
C TYR A 63 -6.28 4.50 -5.33
N MET A 64 -5.95 4.08 -6.54
CA MET A 64 -4.78 3.24 -6.80
C MET A 64 -3.82 3.92 -7.77
N LEU A 65 -2.52 3.68 -7.61
CA LEU A 65 -1.48 3.99 -8.56
C LEU A 65 -0.67 2.74 -8.84
N VAL A 66 -0.72 2.24 -10.06
CA VAL A 66 0.07 1.08 -10.50
C VAL A 66 1.31 1.59 -11.24
N LEU A 67 2.50 1.15 -10.81
CA LEU A 67 3.77 1.68 -11.30
C LEU A 67 4.21 0.98 -12.59
N THR A 68 4.05 -0.34 -12.69
CA THR A 68 4.46 -1.10 -13.86
C THR A 68 3.26 -1.71 -14.62
N ASP A 69 3.54 -2.22 -15.81
CA ASP A 69 2.52 -2.79 -16.69
C ASP A 69 2.17 -4.27 -16.40
N GLY A 70 2.91 -4.92 -15.47
CA GLY A 70 2.70 -6.32 -15.11
C GLY A 70 3.02 -7.33 -16.24
N SER A 71 3.80 -6.92 -17.23
CA SER A 71 4.01 -7.67 -18.48
C SER A 71 4.91 -8.92 -18.37
N MET A 72 5.48 -9.20 -17.18
CA MET A 72 6.28 -10.40 -16.92
C MET A 72 5.56 -11.48 -16.11
N GLY A 73 4.42 -11.17 -15.51
CA GLY A 73 3.73 -12.05 -14.58
C GLY A 73 3.03 -13.23 -15.24
N THR A 74 3.77 -14.08 -15.96
CA THR A 74 3.22 -15.33 -16.53
C THR A 74 4.27 -16.41 -16.68
N SER A 75 3.86 -17.66 -16.47
CA SER A 75 4.63 -18.86 -16.84
C SER A 75 4.17 -19.48 -18.16
N ARG A 76 3.13 -18.95 -18.79
CA ARG A 76 2.58 -19.47 -20.05
C ARG A 76 3.45 -19.05 -21.24
N PRO A 77 3.97 -19.99 -22.05
CA PRO A 77 4.68 -19.64 -23.27
C PRO A 77 3.72 -19.09 -24.32
N GLY A 78 4.21 -18.21 -25.19
CA GLY A 78 3.47 -17.76 -26.39
C GLY A 78 2.63 -16.51 -26.23
N ILE A 79 2.44 -15.98 -25.02
CA ILE A 79 1.84 -14.65 -24.83
C ILE A 79 2.90 -13.55 -24.96
N SER A 80 2.59 -12.49 -25.69
CA SER A 80 3.47 -11.32 -25.78
C SER A 80 3.36 -10.45 -24.52
N ARG A 81 4.41 -9.69 -24.22
CA ARG A 81 4.39 -8.74 -23.09
C ARG A 81 3.27 -7.70 -23.22
N ASP A 82 3.08 -7.16 -24.41
CA ASP A 82 2.07 -6.12 -24.65
C ASP A 82 0.65 -6.67 -24.48
N GLU A 83 0.41 -7.90 -24.94
CA GLU A 83 -0.88 -8.57 -24.76
C GLU A 83 -1.17 -8.83 -23.27
N LEU A 84 -0.18 -9.31 -22.51
CA LEU A 84 -0.32 -9.53 -21.08
C LEU A 84 -0.55 -8.22 -20.33
N ALA A 85 0.20 -7.16 -20.65
CA ALA A 85 0.03 -5.84 -20.06
C ALA A 85 -1.39 -5.28 -20.25
N LEU A 86 -1.92 -5.37 -21.49
CA LEU A 86 -3.29 -4.95 -21.78
C LEU A 86 -4.34 -5.77 -21.04
N ARG A 87 -4.11 -7.09 -20.89
CA ARG A 87 -5.00 -7.98 -20.14
C ARG A 87 -4.98 -7.61 -18.66
N ARG A 88 -3.79 -7.55 -18.03
CA ARG A 88 -3.64 -7.21 -16.60
C ARG A 88 -4.17 -5.83 -16.26
N ARG A 89 -4.07 -4.88 -17.19
CA ARG A 89 -4.68 -3.56 -17.01
C ARG A 89 -6.20 -3.63 -16.87
N ARG A 90 -6.89 -4.42 -17.73
CA ARG A 90 -8.34 -4.62 -17.65
C ARG A 90 -8.72 -5.34 -16.35
N GLU A 91 -7.98 -6.38 -16.00
CA GLU A 91 -8.19 -7.15 -14.78
C GLU A 91 -8.08 -6.25 -13.53
N GLN A 92 -7.07 -5.37 -13.48
CA GLN A 92 -6.89 -4.39 -12.41
C GLN A 92 -8.05 -3.38 -12.32
N GLU A 93 -8.55 -2.90 -13.44
CA GLU A 93 -9.67 -1.97 -13.46
C GLU A 93 -10.96 -2.65 -12.97
N GLU A 94 -11.19 -3.94 -13.29
CA GLU A 94 -12.33 -4.69 -12.76
C GLU A 94 -12.15 -5.02 -11.26
N ALA A 95 -10.96 -5.37 -10.80
CA ALA A 95 -10.67 -5.57 -9.38
C ALA A 95 -10.90 -4.30 -8.57
N ALA A 96 -10.43 -3.16 -9.08
CA ALA A 96 -10.64 -1.85 -8.47
C ALA A 96 -12.14 -1.50 -8.28
N LYS A 97 -12.99 -1.82 -9.26
CA LYS A 97 -14.45 -1.64 -9.15
C LYS A 97 -15.06 -2.48 -8.03
N VAL A 98 -14.63 -3.74 -7.87
CA VAL A 98 -15.08 -4.61 -6.78
C VAL A 98 -14.78 -3.99 -5.42
N LEU A 99 -13.59 -3.38 -5.25
CA LEU A 99 -13.20 -2.72 -4.00
C LEU A 99 -13.83 -1.33 -3.81
N GLY A 100 -14.53 -0.78 -4.80
CA GLY A 100 -15.09 0.57 -4.76
C GLY A 100 -14.05 1.67 -4.98
N VAL A 101 -12.90 1.33 -5.57
CA VAL A 101 -11.84 2.30 -5.89
C VAL A 101 -12.31 3.31 -6.93
N LYS A 102 -12.16 4.59 -6.64
CA LYS A 102 -12.67 5.69 -7.46
C LYS A 102 -11.92 5.83 -8.79
N LYS A 103 -10.61 5.59 -8.76
CA LYS A 103 -9.75 5.70 -9.94
C LYS A 103 -8.44 4.95 -9.79
N VAL A 104 -7.99 4.31 -10.87
CA VAL A 104 -6.66 3.74 -11.02
C VAL A 104 -5.82 4.69 -11.90
N TYR A 105 -4.63 5.06 -11.40
CA TYR A 105 -3.59 5.76 -12.14
C TYR A 105 -2.50 4.79 -12.57
N TRP A 106 -1.80 5.09 -13.65
CA TRP A 106 -0.76 4.24 -14.24
C TRP A 106 0.48 5.07 -14.56
N LEU A 107 1.67 4.60 -14.15
CA LEU A 107 2.92 5.18 -14.61
C LEU A 107 3.46 4.50 -15.86
N GLY A 108 3.11 3.23 -16.09
CA GLY A 108 3.44 2.49 -17.31
C GLY A 108 4.91 2.10 -17.44
N TYR A 109 5.64 1.97 -16.33
CA TYR A 109 6.96 1.38 -16.36
C TYR A 109 6.86 -0.11 -16.72
N ARG A 110 7.92 -0.66 -17.30
CA ARG A 110 7.97 -2.06 -17.68
C ARG A 110 8.19 -2.94 -16.45
N ASP A 111 7.40 -3.99 -16.29
CA ASP A 111 7.51 -4.98 -15.24
C ASP A 111 8.91 -5.63 -15.22
N GLY A 112 9.52 -5.69 -14.04
CA GLY A 112 10.90 -6.10 -13.77
C GLY A 112 11.93 -4.99 -13.98
N PHE A 113 11.52 -3.81 -14.45
CA PHE A 113 12.42 -2.71 -14.82
C PHE A 113 11.99 -1.35 -14.24
N LEU A 114 11.26 -1.34 -13.12
CA LEU A 114 10.93 -0.09 -12.43
C LEU A 114 12.23 0.68 -12.12
N PRO A 115 12.47 1.88 -12.69
CA PRO A 115 13.69 2.60 -12.44
C PRO A 115 13.65 3.27 -11.06
N TYR A 116 14.78 3.26 -10.34
CA TYR A 116 14.93 4.05 -9.12
C TYR A 116 15.63 5.37 -9.48
N THR A 117 14.82 6.35 -9.91
CA THR A 117 15.28 7.65 -10.43
C THR A 117 14.49 8.81 -9.85
N ASP A 118 15.07 10.00 -9.90
CA ASP A 118 14.41 11.25 -9.50
C ASP A 118 13.15 11.53 -10.33
N GLU A 119 13.16 11.17 -11.61
CA GLU A 119 11.99 11.29 -12.49
C GLU A 119 10.84 10.39 -12.01
N ALA A 120 11.12 9.11 -11.69
CA ALA A 120 10.10 8.19 -11.21
C ALA A 120 9.52 8.68 -9.87
N ARG A 121 10.35 9.16 -8.96
CA ARG A 121 9.93 9.76 -7.69
C ARG A 121 9.03 10.98 -7.91
N LEU A 122 9.41 11.89 -8.83
CA LEU A 122 8.64 13.09 -9.14
C LEU A 122 7.27 12.74 -9.73
N ARG A 123 7.18 11.73 -10.59
CA ARG A 123 5.90 11.25 -11.15
C ARG A 123 4.98 10.72 -10.06
N ILE A 124 5.50 9.97 -9.09
CA ILE A 124 4.72 9.51 -7.93
C ILE A 124 4.26 10.70 -7.08
N ALA A 125 5.16 11.63 -6.75
CA ALA A 125 4.83 12.84 -5.99
C ALA A 125 3.74 13.69 -6.69
N THR A 126 3.77 13.75 -8.02
CA THR A 126 2.74 14.41 -8.84
C THR A 126 1.35 13.79 -8.63
N ILE A 127 1.27 12.46 -8.56
CA ILE A 127 -0.01 11.78 -8.29
C ILE A 127 -0.45 12.00 -6.84
N ILE A 128 0.46 11.98 -5.86
CA ILE A 128 0.16 12.31 -4.46
C ILE A 128 -0.43 13.73 -4.38
N ARG A 129 0.17 14.73 -5.02
CA ARG A 129 -0.35 16.10 -5.07
C ARG A 129 -1.72 16.21 -5.74
N ARG A 130 -1.95 15.43 -6.79
CA ARG A 130 -3.24 15.40 -7.51
C ARG A 130 -4.36 14.78 -6.70
N VAL A 131 -4.08 13.66 -6.03
CA VAL A 131 -5.06 12.92 -5.22
C VAL A 131 -5.30 13.58 -3.87
N LYS A 132 -4.25 14.18 -3.31
CA LYS A 132 -4.24 14.81 -1.98
C LYS A 132 -4.69 13.81 -0.88
N PRO A 133 -4.06 12.63 -0.76
CA PRO A 133 -4.44 11.61 0.21
C PRO A 133 -4.03 12.00 1.62
N ASP A 134 -4.78 11.55 2.62
CA ASP A 134 -4.40 11.59 4.04
C ASP A 134 -3.47 10.43 4.38
N LEU A 135 -3.73 9.26 3.77
CA LEU A 135 -3.00 8.02 3.94
C LEU A 135 -2.48 7.50 2.60
N VAL A 136 -1.18 7.25 2.51
CA VAL A 136 -0.54 6.58 1.37
C VAL A 136 -0.16 5.17 1.78
N LEU A 137 -0.54 4.17 0.97
CA LEU A 137 -0.17 2.76 1.14
C LEU A 137 0.89 2.38 0.11
N ALA A 138 1.91 1.62 0.51
CA ALA A 138 3.00 1.15 -0.34
C ALA A 138 3.51 -0.21 0.13
N PRO A 139 4.23 -0.99 -0.70
CA PRO A 139 4.94 -2.17 -0.20
C PRO A 139 6.08 -1.75 0.74
N ASP A 140 6.35 -2.58 1.75
CA ASP A 140 7.45 -2.34 2.70
C ASP A 140 8.81 -2.56 2.01
N PRO A 141 9.62 -1.50 1.78
CA PRO A 141 10.91 -1.64 1.12
C PRO A 141 11.98 -2.34 1.99
N TRP A 142 11.73 -2.46 3.28
CA TRP A 142 12.63 -3.08 4.26
C TRP A 142 12.23 -4.51 4.62
N MET A 143 11.26 -5.11 3.89
CA MET A 143 10.95 -6.52 4.06
C MET A 143 12.17 -7.37 3.68
N MET A 144 12.73 -8.09 4.66
CA MET A 144 14.08 -8.68 4.61
C MET A 144 14.26 -9.70 3.47
N TYR A 145 13.22 -10.44 3.12
CA TYR A 145 13.28 -11.52 2.11
C TYR A 145 12.53 -11.18 0.81
N GLU A 146 12.23 -9.90 0.57
CA GLU A 146 11.64 -9.48 -0.69
C GLU A 146 12.68 -9.53 -1.82
N ALA A 147 12.50 -10.50 -2.72
CA ALA A 147 13.42 -10.70 -3.83
C ALA A 147 13.06 -9.86 -5.07
N HIS A 148 11.77 -9.45 -5.20
CA HIS A 148 11.34 -8.72 -6.38
C HIS A 148 11.87 -7.27 -6.36
N PRO A 149 12.71 -6.88 -7.35
CA PRO A 149 13.35 -5.56 -7.33
C PRO A 149 12.32 -4.42 -7.41
N ASP A 150 11.22 -4.60 -8.15
CA ASP A 150 10.20 -3.56 -8.30
C ASP A 150 9.46 -3.29 -6.99
N HIS A 151 9.21 -4.29 -6.14
CA HIS A 151 8.61 -4.09 -4.81
C HIS A 151 9.49 -3.22 -3.93
N ARG A 152 10.78 -3.54 -3.85
CA ARG A 152 11.75 -2.77 -3.05
C ARG A 152 11.92 -1.35 -3.57
N ARG A 153 12.04 -1.19 -4.90
CA ARG A 153 12.15 0.13 -5.54
C ARG A 153 10.88 0.96 -5.37
N ALA A 154 9.71 0.34 -5.53
CA ALA A 154 8.43 1.00 -5.33
C ALA A 154 8.30 1.53 -3.90
N GLY A 155 8.57 0.69 -2.88
CA GLY A 155 8.54 1.12 -1.49
C GLY A 155 9.46 2.30 -1.19
N LEU A 156 10.71 2.28 -1.68
CA LEU A 156 11.67 3.38 -1.52
C LEU A 156 11.19 4.65 -2.24
N LEU A 157 10.82 4.54 -3.51
CA LEU A 157 10.33 5.67 -4.31
C LEU A 157 9.10 6.33 -3.69
N VAL A 158 8.17 5.51 -3.18
CA VAL A 158 6.95 6.02 -2.54
C VAL A 158 7.27 6.70 -1.21
N SER A 159 8.16 6.14 -0.40
CA SER A 159 8.61 6.75 0.87
C SER A 159 9.22 8.14 0.64
N GLU A 160 10.07 8.26 -0.37
CA GLU A 160 10.68 9.52 -0.75
C GLU A 160 9.65 10.50 -1.36
N ALA A 161 8.80 10.03 -2.28
CA ALA A 161 7.75 10.85 -2.87
C ALA A 161 6.74 11.36 -1.83
N PHE A 162 6.40 10.54 -0.84
CA PHE A 162 5.58 10.93 0.30
C PHE A 162 6.18 12.12 1.06
N LEU A 163 7.48 12.09 1.30
CA LEU A 163 8.19 13.21 1.95
C LEU A 163 8.25 14.44 1.03
N TYR A 164 8.69 14.25 -0.22
CA TYR A 164 8.95 15.36 -1.15
C TYR A 164 7.69 16.02 -1.70
N SER A 165 6.55 15.31 -1.76
CA SER A 165 5.27 15.89 -2.24
C SER A 165 4.82 17.13 -1.47
N GLY A 166 5.26 17.28 -0.20
CA GLY A 166 4.96 18.43 0.63
C GLY A 166 5.89 19.64 0.43
N PHE A 167 6.97 19.50 -0.34
CA PHE A 167 7.94 20.58 -0.50
C PHE A 167 7.62 21.45 -1.73
N PRO A 168 7.34 22.77 -1.55
CA PRO A 168 6.90 23.62 -2.66
C PRO A 168 7.95 23.79 -3.76
N LEU A 169 9.24 23.67 -3.45
CA LEU A 169 10.32 23.82 -4.43
C LEU A 169 10.68 22.49 -5.14
N TYR A 170 10.07 21.37 -4.77
CA TYR A 170 10.27 20.09 -5.44
C TYR A 170 9.27 19.93 -6.58
N GLY A 171 9.70 20.10 -7.83
CA GLY A 171 8.85 20.02 -9.02
C GLY A 171 7.65 20.97 -8.96
N PRO A 172 7.84 22.28 -8.83
CA PRO A 172 6.75 23.26 -8.66
C PRO A 172 5.74 23.24 -9.80
N GLU A 173 6.13 22.77 -10.98
CA GLU A 173 5.29 22.62 -12.17
C GLU A 173 4.29 21.46 -12.06
N THR A 174 4.44 20.57 -11.07
CA THR A 174 3.61 19.36 -10.92
C THR A 174 2.36 19.56 -10.08
N GLY A 175 2.11 20.77 -9.61
CA GLY A 175 0.93 21.14 -8.82
C GLY A 175 1.25 21.57 -7.39
N ASP A 176 0.23 22.00 -6.66
CA ASP A 176 0.36 22.50 -5.30
C ASP A 176 0.95 21.44 -4.37
N PRO A 177 1.83 21.84 -3.43
CA PRO A 177 2.39 20.92 -2.43
C PRO A 177 1.28 20.24 -1.61
N TRP A 178 1.46 18.96 -1.34
CA TRP A 178 0.58 18.21 -0.47
C TRP A 178 1.37 17.34 0.48
N SER A 179 1.06 17.43 1.77
CA SER A 179 1.71 16.66 2.84
C SER A 179 0.73 15.61 3.38
N PRO A 180 0.75 14.37 2.89
CA PRO A 180 -0.04 13.30 3.49
C PRO A 180 0.33 13.14 4.97
N ARG A 181 -0.65 12.79 5.82
CA ARG A 181 -0.41 12.67 7.27
C ARG A 181 0.30 11.37 7.62
N TYR A 182 -0.04 10.27 6.90
CA TYR A 182 0.45 8.93 7.20
C TYR A 182 0.91 8.21 5.94
N ILE A 183 1.95 7.40 6.12
CA ILE A 183 2.33 6.34 5.20
C ILE A 183 2.13 4.99 5.88
N ALA A 184 1.59 4.02 5.17
CA ALA A 184 1.40 2.66 5.65
C ALA A 184 2.06 1.68 4.69
N TYR A 185 2.81 0.75 5.24
CA TYR A 185 3.48 -0.29 4.47
C TYR A 185 2.73 -1.60 4.63
N TYR A 186 2.28 -2.17 3.51
CA TYR A 186 1.82 -3.55 3.42
C TYR A 186 2.98 -4.49 3.08
N TYR A 187 2.81 -5.81 3.15
CA TYR A 187 3.87 -6.81 3.03
C TYR A 187 4.99 -6.61 4.07
N THR A 188 4.62 -6.15 5.26
CA THR A 188 5.60 -5.87 6.31
C THR A 188 5.80 -7.05 7.26
N GLY A 189 7.06 -7.27 7.65
CA GLY A 189 7.40 -8.19 8.74
C GLY A 189 7.32 -7.55 10.14
N ARG A 190 7.05 -6.24 10.22
CA ARG A 190 7.03 -5.46 11.47
C ARG A 190 5.76 -4.60 11.59
N PRO A 191 4.56 -5.21 11.54
CA PRO A 191 3.32 -4.44 11.64
C PRO A 191 3.19 -3.82 13.04
N ASN A 192 2.63 -2.62 13.05
CA ASN A 192 2.28 -1.91 14.28
C ASN A 192 0.77 -1.58 14.38
N VAL A 193 0.02 -1.80 13.30
CA VAL A 193 -1.43 -1.65 13.25
C VAL A 193 -2.02 -2.88 12.56
N TYR A 194 -3.12 -3.38 13.08
CA TYR A 194 -3.92 -4.46 12.49
C TYR A 194 -5.30 -3.90 12.16
N VAL A 195 -5.63 -3.81 10.89
CA VAL A 195 -6.90 -3.26 10.42
C VAL A 195 -7.94 -4.37 10.39
N ASP A 196 -9.00 -4.25 11.18
CA ASP A 196 -10.14 -5.20 11.14
C ASP A 196 -10.82 -5.13 9.76
N ILE A 197 -10.77 -6.25 9.03
CA ILE A 197 -11.41 -6.48 7.75
C ILE A 197 -12.50 -7.54 7.82
N THR A 198 -13.01 -7.86 9.02
CA THR A 198 -14.14 -8.78 9.20
C THR A 198 -15.33 -8.27 8.41
N GLY A 199 -15.89 -9.14 7.52
CA GLY A 199 -16.96 -8.75 6.56
C GLY A 199 -16.44 -8.21 5.22
N TYR A 200 -15.14 -7.98 5.06
CA TYR A 200 -14.53 -7.47 3.83
C TYR A 200 -13.52 -8.44 3.18
N LEU A 201 -13.20 -9.57 3.83
CA LEU A 201 -12.31 -10.56 3.27
C LEU A 201 -12.87 -11.15 1.96
N GLU A 202 -14.15 -11.46 1.91
CA GLU A 202 -14.79 -12.00 0.70
C GLU A 202 -14.68 -11.02 -0.47
N LYS A 203 -14.89 -9.72 -0.22
CA LYS A 203 -14.77 -8.66 -1.24
C LYS A 203 -13.33 -8.52 -1.74
N LYS A 204 -12.33 -8.62 -0.84
CA LYS A 204 -10.91 -8.71 -1.20
C LYS A 204 -10.63 -9.92 -2.11
N LEU A 205 -11.11 -11.10 -1.74
CA LEU A 205 -10.90 -12.32 -2.52
C LEU A 205 -11.61 -12.26 -3.87
N GLU A 206 -12.80 -11.63 -3.94
CA GLU A 206 -13.50 -11.39 -5.21
C GLU A 206 -12.71 -10.47 -6.14
N ALA A 207 -12.13 -9.40 -5.60
CA ALA A 207 -11.25 -8.51 -6.37
C ALA A 207 -10.02 -9.26 -6.90
N LEU A 208 -9.37 -10.06 -6.06
CA LEU A 208 -8.23 -10.88 -6.48
C LEU A 208 -8.57 -11.86 -7.60
N LYS A 209 -9.79 -12.43 -7.58
CA LYS A 209 -10.26 -13.34 -8.66
C LYS A 209 -10.44 -12.64 -10.00
N LYS A 210 -10.49 -11.30 -10.07
CA LYS A 210 -10.51 -10.57 -11.34
C LYS A 210 -9.18 -10.62 -12.08
N HIS A 211 -8.07 -10.90 -11.38
CA HIS A 211 -6.75 -11.10 -11.98
C HIS A 211 -6.59 -12.51 -12.57
N GLU A 212 -7.48 -12.86 -13.50
CA GLU A 212 -7.57 -14.20 -14.09
C GLU A 212 -6.25 -14.66 -14.72
N SER A 213 -5.48 -13.73 -15.30
CA SER A 213 -4.17 -14.04 -15.88
C SER A 213 -3.15 -14.57 -14.85
N GLN A 214 -3.40 -14.29 -13.56
CA GLN A 214 -2.57 -14.67 -12.43
C GLN A 214 -3.13 -15.86 -11.64
N LEU A 215 -4.41 -16.24 -11.85
CA LEU A 215 -5.10 -17.27 -11.05
C LEU A 215 -4.52 -18.67 -11.19
N GLU A 216 -3.92 -19.03 -12.34
CA GLU A 216 -3.19 -20.29 -12.46
C GLU A 216 -1.93 -20.28 -11.58
N GLY A 217 -2.04 -20.80 -10.40
CA GLY A 217 -0.98 -20.82 -9.38
C GLY A 217 -1.30 -19.95 -8.15
N LEU A 218 -2.33 -19.09 -8.20
CA LEU A 218 -2.73 -18.27 -7.06
C LEU A 218 -3.70 -18.95 -6.09
N GLU A 219 -4.33 -20.08 -6.43
CA GLU A 219 -5.24 -20.77 -5.50
C GLU A 219 -4.58 -21.10 -4.14
N PRO A 220 -3.34 -21.63 -4.07
CA PRO A 220 -2.66 -21.82 -2.81
C PRO A 220 -2.39 -20.50 -2.07
N LEU A 221 -2.06 -19.43 -2.81
CA LEU A 221 -1.84 -18.11 -2.25
C LEU A 221 -3.12 -17.53 -1.65
N LEU A 222 -4.28 -17.65 -2.32
CA LEU A 222 -5.56 -17.18 -1.78
C LEU A 222 -5.89 -17.87 -0.44
N LYS A 223 -5.66 -19.19 -0.32
CA LYS A 223 -5.81 -19.91 0.95
C LYS A 223 -4.85 -19.40 2.03
N LEU A 224 -3.59 -19.15 1.65
CA LEU A 224 -2.60 -18.61 2.57
C LEU A 224 -2.96 -17.20 3.05
N LEU A 225 -3.52 -16.35 2.18
CA LEU A 225 -4.00 -15.01 2.54
C LEU A 225 -5.14 -15.07 3.57
N VAL A 226 -6.07 -16.02 3.44
CA VAL A 226 -7.13 -16.23 4.45
C VAL A 226 -6.51 -16.60 5.80
N VAL A 227 -5.61 -17.58 5.82
CA VAL A 227 -4.91 -18.01 7.06
C VAL A 227 -4.12 -16.84 7.67
N TYR A 228 -3.45 -16.05 6.83
CA TYR A 228 -2.70 -14.88 7.28
C TYR A 228 -3.61 -13.82 7.91
N ALA A 229 -4.74 -13.51 7.27
CA ALA A 229 -5.74 -12.59 7.80
C ALA A 229 -6.36 -13.07 9.13
N GLU A 230 -6.61 -14.40 9.28
CA GLU A 230 -7.06 -14.99 10.54
C GLU A 230 -6.02 -14.84 11.66
N GLN A 231 -4.75 -15.14 11.38
CA GLN A 231 -3.69 -14.99 12.39
C GLN A 231 -3.49 -13.51 12.77
N ALA A 232 -3.61 -12.60 11.83
CA ALA A 232 -3.59 -11.16 12.09
C ALA A 232 -4.80 -10.74 12.94
N GLY A 233 -6.00 -11.24 12.64
CA GLY A 233 -7.23 -10.97 13.40
C GLY A 233 -7.13 -11.37 14.86
N LYS A 234 -6.52 -12.51 15.16
CA LYS A 234 -6.29 -12.97 16.54
C LYS A 234 -5.49 -11.99 17.39
N LYS A 235 -4.64 -11.16 16.78
CA LYS A 235 -3.84 -10.15 17.49
C LYS A 235 -4.68 -9.04 18.11
N ILE A 236 -5.86 -8.79 17.56
CA ILE A 236 -6.78 -7.73 18.00
C ILE A 236 -8.18 -8.25 18.35
N GLY A 237 -8.36 -9.59 18.46
CA GLY A 237 -9.62 -10.22 18.88
C GLY A 237 -10.74 -10.17 17.83
N VAL A 238 -10.41 -10.07 16.53
CA VAL A 238 -11.37 -10.09 15.42
C VAL A 238 -11.14 -11.32 14.53
N LYS A 239 -12.09 -11.61 13.62
CA LYS A 239 -11.99 -12.76 12.74
C LYS A 239 -10.89 -12.64 11.70
N TYR A 240 -10.80 -11.47 11.04
CA TYR A 240 -9.83 -11.18 9.99
C TYR A 240 -9.25 -9.79 10.13
N ALA A 241 -7.92 -9.64 9.94
CA ALA A 241 -7.28 -8.34 9.89
C ALA A 241 -6.18 -8.28 8.81
N GLU A 242 -5.85 -7.06 8.39
CA GLU A 242 -4.69 -6.76 7.56
C GLU A 242 -3.62 -6.07 8.40
N PRO A 243 -2.40 -6.64 8.50
CA PRO A 243 -1.30 -6.03 9.24
C PRO A 243 -0.58 -4.98 8.39
N LEU A 244 -0.36 -3.81 8.97
CA LEU A 244 0.31 -2.67 8.35
C LEU A 244 1.38 -2.10 9.29
N LYS A 245 2.44 -1.54 8.72
CA LYS A 245 3.36 -0.63 9.43
C LYS A 245 2.95 0.79 9.09
N ILE A 246 2.30 1.50 10.02
CA ILE A 246 1.83 2.88 9.81
C ILE A 246 2.76 3.86 10.52
N LEU A 247 3.23 4.86 9.79
CA LEU A 247 4.08 5.92 10.30
C LEU A 247 3.45 7.29 10.02
N PRO A 248 3.36 8.15 11.03
CA PRO A 248 3.01 9.55 10.81
C PRO A 248 4.18 10.28 10.13
N ARG A 249 3.86 11.29 9.31
CA ARG A 249 4.85 12.05 8.54
C ARG A 249 6.03 12.55 9.38
N ILE A 250 5.78 12.94 10.61
CA ILE A 250 6.81 13.47 11.51
C ILE A 250 7.92 12.45 11.84
N LEU A 251 7.66 11.16 11.71
CA LEU A 251 8.64 10.11 12.03
C LEU A 251 9.37 9.54 10.80
N VAL A 252 9.07 9.99 9.59
CA VAL A 252 9.69 9.40 8.38
C VAL A 252 11.02 10.06 7.99
N HIS A 253 11.51 11.02 8.79
CA HIS A 253 12.77 11.70 8.50
C HIS A 253 13.51 12.07 9.77
N ALA A 254 14.81 11.75 9.82
CA ALA A 254 15.80 12.14 10.84
C ALA A 254 15.53 11.64 12.28
N ILE A 255 14.43 10.97 12.57
CA ILE A 255 14.07 10.51 13.91
C ILE A 255 13.96 8.96 13.91
N PRO A 256 14.84 8.22 14.64
CA PRO A 256 14.86 6.76 14.61
C PRO A 256 13.69 6.10 15.37
N LEU A 257 12.72 6.87 15.85
CA LEU A 257 11.55 6.35 16.59
C LEU A 257 10.59 5.52 15.71
N ALA A 258 10.65 5.66 14.39
CA ALA A 258 9.90 4.84 13.44
C ALA A 258 10.18 3.33 13.58
N GLU A 259 11.40 2.98 14.02
CA GLU A 259 11.80 1.58 14.27
C GLU A 259 11.16 0.99 15.53
N ILE A 260 10.71 1.83 16.45
CA ILE A 260 10.24 1.44 17.79
C ILE A 260 8.72 1.26 17.82
N ILE A 261 7.98 2.13 17.13
CA ILE A 261 6.50 2.09 17.13
C ILE A 261 5.94 1.06 16.18
#